data_03d042af77324aba9cf91bcb3307e338
#
_entry.id   03d042af77324aba9cf91bcb3307e338
#
_cell.length_a   1.000
_cell.length_b   1.000
_cell.length_c   1.000
_cell.angle_alpha   90.00
_cell.angle_beta   90.00
_cell.angle_gamma   90.00
#
_symmetry.space_group_name_H-M   'P 1'
#
loop_
_entity.id
_entity.type
_entity.pdbx_description
1 polymer ?
#
loop_
_entity_poly.entity_id
_entity_poly.type
_entity_poly.pdbx_seq_one_letter_code
_entity_poly.pdbx_strand_id
1 'polypeptide(L)'
;NNIKFNKKEIKLILKKILISTGGSGGHVIPAIILYDHYKENFKTYLTTDERGFKFIDKENYSCYLINTPKISKNILMFPYNLLLFLNSIFKSIFYLRKKKIDLLFSTGGYMSLPLCLSAKLLNIKIILLEPNMVLGRSNKFFLKYSSKIICYSKDIKNFPDKIKNKNFLIKSLLRREIYIEKKNTKNYK
;
A
#
# COMPACT_ATOMS: atom_id res chain seq x y z
N ASN A 1 -27.70 -8.99 26.37
CA ASN A 1 -26.51 -9.75 25.95
C ASN A 1 -25.31 -8.81 25.89
N ASN A 2 -24.58 -8.71 27.03
CA ASN A 2 -23.31 -7.97 27.08
C ASN A 2 -22.22 -8.83 26.44
N ILE A 3 -21.89 -8.56 25.19
CA ILE A 3 -20.72 -9.14 24.51
C ILE A 3 -19.48 -8.50 25.14
N LYS A 4 -18.84 -9.21 26.09
CA LYS A 4 -17.52 -8.84 26.62
C LYS A 4 -16.47 -9.15 25.56
N PHE A 5 -16.09 -8.16 24.77
CA PHE A 5 -14.93 -8.28 23.89
C PHE A 5 -13.65 -8.46 24.71
N ASN A 6 -12.84 -9.45 24.32
CA ASN A 6 -11.53 -9.68 24.93
C ASN A 6 -10.60 -8.47 24.58
N LYS A 7 -9.73 -8.05 25.52
CA LYS A 7 -8.75 -6.97 25.29
C LYS A 7 -7.97 -7.09 23.98
N LYS A 8 -7.74 -8.32 23.52
CA LYS A 8 -7.05 -8.62 22.25
C LYS A 8 -7.92 -8.30 21.03
N GLU A 9 -9.24 -8.54 21.11
CA GLU A 9 -10.21 -8.23 20.05
C GLU A 9 -10.47 -6.73 19.97
N ILE A 10 -10.59 -6.03 21.11
CA ILE A 10 -10.70 -4.57 21.17
C ILE A 10 -9.44 -3.91 20.55
N LYS A 11 -8.24 -4.46 20.82
CA LYS A 11 -6.99 -3.97 20.23
C LYS A 11 -6.89 -4.22 18.72
N LEU A 12 -7.55 -5.26 18.20
CA LEU A 12 -7.66 -5.51 16.76
C LEU A 12 -8.64 -4.54 16.08
N ILE A 13 -9.79 -4.30 16.70
CA ILE A 13 -10.85 -3.39 16.19
C ILE A 13 -10.37 -1.94 16.12
N LEU A 14 -9.40 -1.54 16.96
CA LEU A 14 -8.86 -0.18 17.01
C LEU A 14 -7.68 0.07 16.05
N LYS A 15 -7.18 -0.94 15.35
CA LYS A 15 -6.07 -0.74 14.39
C LYS A 15 -6.53 0.09 13.20
N LYS A 16 -5.74 1.12 12.91
CA LYS A 16 -5.91 1.99 11.76
C LYS A 16 -4.89 1.66 10.69
N ILE A 17 -5.39 1.26 9.55
CA ILE A 17 -4.59 0.82 8.42
C ILE A 17 -4.61 1.90 7.35
N LEU A 18 -3.45 2.25 6.83
CA LEU A 18 -3.31 3.07 5.64
C LEU A 18 -2.83 2.21 4.47
N ILE A 19 -3.53 2.27 3.36
CA ILE A 19 -3.11 1.65 2.11
C ILE A 19 -2.62 2.75 1.18
N SER A 20 -1.35 2.68 0.78
CA SER A 20 -0.69 3.61 -0.12
C SER A 20 -0.48 2.97 -1.48
N THR A 21 -0.96 3.64 -2.51
CA THR A 21 -0.85 3.21 -3.89
C THR A 21 -0.64 4.40 -4.81
N GLY A 22 -0.43 4.16 -6.10
CA GLY A 22 -0.39 5.22 -7.10
C GLY A 22 0.27 4.81 -8.41
N GLY A 23 0.28 5.77 -9.33
CA GLY A 23 0.86 5.62 -10.65
C GLY A 23 -0.05 4.90 -11.63
N SER A 24 -0.04 3.59 -11.68
CA SER A 24 -0.78 2.78 -12.65
C SER A 24 -1.85 1.89 -12.00
N GLY A 25 -2.82 1.45 -12.80
CA GLY A 25 -3.85 0.51 -12.36
C GLY A 25 -3.28 -0.79 -11.77
N GLY A 26 -2.10 -1.23 -12.21
CA GLY A 26 -1.43 -2.41 -11.66
C GLY A 26 -1.09 -2.33 -10.18
N HIS A 27 -0.91 -1.13 -9.63
CA HIS A 27 -0.74 -0.89 -8.20
C HIS A 27 -2.07 -0.54 -7.53
N VAL A 28 -2.93 0.23 -8.21
CA VAL A 28 -4.17 0.75 -7.63
C VAL A 28 -5.21 -0.35 -7.42
N ILE A 29 -5.40 -1.25 -8.39
CA ILE A 29 -6.41 -2.31 -8.29
C ILE A 29 -6.15 -3.24 -7.09
N PRO A 30 -4.92 -3.76 -6.87
CA PRO A 30 -4.62 -4.53 -5.66
C PRO A 30 -4.83 -3.75 -4.36
N ALA A 31 -4.57 -2.44 -4.37
CA ALA A 31 -4.80 -1.58 -3.20
C ALA A 31 -6.29 -1.45 -2.87
N ILE A 32 -7.15 -1.29 -3.88
CA ILE A 32 -8.61 -1.24 -3.70
C ILE A 32 -9.12 -2.56 -3.12
N ILE A 33 -8.66 -3.69 -3.63
CA ILE A 33 -9.06 -5.01 -3.13
C ILE A 33 -8.64 -5.19 -1.66
N LEU A 34 -7.41 -4.76 -1.32
CA LEU A 34 -6.96 -4.76 0.08
C LEU A 34 -7.82 -3.83 0.95
N TYR A 35 -8.17 -2.64 0.44
CA TYR A 35 -9.02 -1.70 1.16
C TYR A 35 -10.38 -2.31 1.46
N ASP A 36 -11.04 -2.91 0.46
CA ASP A 36 -12.34 -3.55 0.63
C ASP A 36 -12.30 -4.71 1.62
N HIS A 37 -11.23 -5.49 1.59
CA HIS A 37 -11.05 -6.59 2.53
C HIS A 37 -10.83 -6.09 3.98
N TYR A 38 -10.02 -5.05 4.16
CA TYR A 38 -9.68 -4.60 5.52
C TYR A 38 -10.71 -3.64 6.13
N LYS A 39 -11.48 -2.90 5.33
CA LYS A 39 -12.50 -1.96 5.85
C LYS A 39 -13.60 -2.63 6.67
N GLU A 40 -13.83 -3.93 6.48
CA GLU A 40 -14.83 -4.71 7.23
C GLU A 40 -14.45 -4.86 8.72
N ASN A 41 -13.15 -4.92 9.04
CA ASN A 41 -12.66 -5.23 10.39
C ASN A 41 -11.76 -4.13 10.98
N PHE A 42 -11.33 -3.16 10.17
CA PHE A 42 -10.36 -2.13 10.57
C PHE A 42 -10.77 -0.75 10.05
N LYS A 43 -10.36 0.29 10.76
CA LYS A 43 -10.47 1.64 10.21
C LYS A 43 -9.43 1.85 9.13
N THR A 44 -9.84 1.69 7.88
CA THR A 44 -8.95 1.70 6.71
C THR A 44 -9.01 3.03 5.97
N TYR A 45 -7.84 3.52 5.58
CA TYR A 45 -7.64 4.73 4.79
C TYR A 45 -6.92 4.39 3.50
N LEU A 46 -7.16 5.20 2.46
CA LEU A 46 -6.53 5.06 1.15
C LEU A 46 -5.81 6.34 0.76
N THR A 47 -4.60 6.21 0.21
CA THR A 47 -3.85 7.33 -0.37
C THR A 47 -3.34 6.97 -1.75
N THR A 48 -3.34 7.96 -2.64
CA THR A 48 -2.78 7.82 -3.99
C THR A 48 -2.24 9.16 -4.49
N ASP A 49 -1.67 9.16 -5.70
CA ASP A 49 -1.35 10.37 -6.48
C ASP A 49 -2.46 10.67 -7.51
N GLU A 50 -2.35 11.81 -8.18
CA GLU A 50 -3.31 12.19 -9.24
C GLU A 50 -3.42 11.17 -10.36
N ARG A 51 -2.33 10.46 -10.70
CA ARG A 51 -2.33 9.44 -11.74
C ARG A 51 -3.09 8.20 -11.30
N GLY A 52 -2.85 7.75 -10.08
CA GLY A 52 -3.56 6.61 -9.51
C GLY A 52 -5.03 6.91 -9.23
N PHE A 53 -5.35 8.17 -8.92
CA PHE A 53 -6.71 8.60 -8.64
C PHE A 53 -7.67 8.40 -9.83
N LYS A 54 -7.14 8.38 -11.08
CA LYS A 54 -7.93 8.09 -12.28
C LYS A 54 -8.51 6.67 -12.33
N PHE A 55 -7.93 5.75 -11.54
CA PHE A 55 -8.35 4.34 -11.46
C PHE A 55 -9.23 4.06 -10.24
N ILE A 56 -9.54 5.09 -9.44
CA ILE A 56 -10.35 4.98 -8.22
C ILE A 56 -11.74 5.54 -8.50
N ASP A 57 -12.74 4.75 -8.18
CA ASP A 57 -14.13 5.19 -8.19
C ASP A 57 -14.34 6.17 -7.02
N LYS A 58 -14.59 7.44 -7.37
CA LYS A 58 -14.69 8.55 -6.42
C LYS A 58 -15.96 8.50 -5.59
N GLU A 59 -17.00 7.85 -6.06
CA GLU A 59 -18.27 7.71 -5.35
C GLU A 59 -18.15 6.69 -4.21
N ASN A 60 -17.38 5.63 -4.44
CA ASN A 60 -17.24 4.52 -3.50
C ASN A 60 -16.00 4.59 -2.60
N TYR A 61 -14.98 5.40 -2.95
CA TYR A 61 -13.71 5.43 -2.22
C TYR A 61 -13.26 6.84 -1.86
N SER A 62 -13.20 7.12 -0.57
CA SER A 62 -12.55 8.33 -0.07
C SER A 62 -11.03 8.15 -0.04
N CYS A 63 -10.32 8.95 -0.81
CA CYS A 63 -8.88 8.85 -0.98
C CYS A 63 -8.19 10.19 -0.69
N TYR A 64 -7.08 10.15 0.06
CA TYR A 64 -6.24 11.32 0.30
C TYR A 64 -5.12 11.38 -0.72
N LEU A 65 -4.98 12.54 -1.38
CA LEU A 65 -3.97 12.74 -2.42
C LEU A 65 -2.63 13.18 -1.82
N ILE A 66 -1.57 12.45 -2.16
CA ILE A 66 -0.18 12.81 -1.86
C ILE A 66 0.61 12.73 -3.16
N ASN A 67 0.84 13.89 -3.75
CA ASN A 67 1.64 13.97 -4.96
C ASN A 67 3.13 13.95 -4.61
N THR A 68 3.87 13.09 -5.31
CA THR A 68 5.32 13.01 -5.21
C THR A 68 5.91 13.59 -6.50
N PRO A 69 6.79 14.60 -6.41
CA PRO A 69 7.39 15.20 -7.59
C PRO A 69 8.19 14.16 -8.37
N LYS A 70 8.14 14.24 -9.69
CA LYS A 70 9.00 13.41 -10.54
C LYS A 70 10.46 13.82 -10.32
N ILE A 71 11.35 12.84 -10.15
CA ILE A 71 12.78 13.12 -10.16
C ILE A 71 13.17 13.52 -11.58
N SER A 72 13.46 14.79 -11.78
CA SER A 72 13.99 15.31 -13.04
C SER A 72 15.47 14.94 -13.16
N LYS A 73 15.91 14.61 -14.38
CA LYS A 73 17.31 14.45 -14.71
C LYS A 73 18.03 15.82 -14.85
N ASN A 74 17.26 16.90 -14.91
CA ASN A 74 17.81 18.25 -15.00
C ASN A 74 18.35 18.69 -13.64
N ILE A 75 19.65 18.89 -13.57
CA ILE A 75 20.36 19.27 -12.34
C ILE A 75 19.90 20.62 -11.77
N LEU A 76 19.49 21.54 -12.64
CA LEU A 76 18.97 22.86 -12.22
C LEU A 76 17.64 22.76 -11.50
N MET A 77 16.82 21.73 -11.81
CA MET A 77 15.53 21.49 -11.17
C MET A 77 15.65 20.60 -9.91
N PHE A 78 16.84 20.10 -9.64
CA PHE A 78 17.06 19.18 -8.51
C PHE A 78 16.73 19.82 -7.15
N PRO A 79 17.19 21.04 -6.81
CA PRO A 79 16.86 21.66 -5.52
C PRO A 79 15.36 21.86 -5.35
N TYR A 80 14.68 22.32 -6.39
CA TYR A 80 13.22 22.50 -6.38
C TYR A 80 12.47 21.18 -6.16
N ASN A 81 12.84 20.13 -6.90
CA ASN A 81 12.23 18.81 -6.75
C ASN A 81 12.50 18.21 -5.36
N LEU A 82 13.68 18.47 -4.79
CA LEU A 82 14.01 18.05 -3.44
C LEU A 82 13.11 18.74 -2.41
N LEU A 83 12.89 20.04 -2.52
CA LEU A 83 11.98 20.79 -1.64
C LEU A 83 10.55 20.25 -1.74
N LEU A 84 10.05 19.97 -2.93
CA LEU A 84 8.73 19.38 -3.13
C LEU A 84 8.65 17.97 -2.52
N PHE A 85 9.71 17.18 -2.64
CA PHE A 85 9.77 15.85 -2.05
C PHE A 85 9.76 15.91 -0.51
N LEU A 86 10.56 16.83 0.08
CA LEU A 86 10.54 17.08 1.53
C LEU A 86 9.16 17.52 2.01
N ASN A 87 8.49 18.42 1.28
CA ASN A 87 7.12 18.82 1.57
C ASN A 87 6.15 17.61 1.54
N SER A 88 6.32 16.70 0.59
CA SER A 88 5.52 15.47 0.52
C SER A 88 5.76 14.56 1.74
N ILE A 89 7.00 14.50 2.26
CA ILE A 89 7.32 13.79 3.50
C ILE A 89 6.64 14.46 4.70
N PHE A 90 6.71 15.79 4.84
CA PHE A 90 6.05 16.52 5.93
C PHE A 90 4.52 16.31 5.91
N LYS A 91 3.89 16.41 4.74
CA LYS A 91 2.46 16.11 4.57
C LYS A 91 2.14 14.67 4.98
N SER A 92 3.00 13.71 4.61
CA SER A 92 2.84 12.30 4.97
C SER A 92 2.97 12.09 6.48
N ILE A 93 3.96 12.68 7.15
CA ILE A 93 4.15 12.61 8.60
C ILE A 93 2.92 13.17 9.32
N PHE A 94 2.47 14.37 8.90
CA PHE A 94 1.30 15.01 9.48
C PHE A 94 0.06 14.13 9.32
N TYR A 95 -0.17 13.58 8.14
CA TYR A 95 -1.31 12.71 7.86
C TYR A 95 -1.29 11.43 8.70
N LEU A 96 -0.13 10.74 8.77
CA LEU A 96 0.05 9.52 9.55
C LEU A 96 -0.22 9.77 11.04
N ARG A 97 0.29 10.87 11.60
CA ARG A 97 0.06 11.28 13.01
C ARG A 97 -1.38 11.67 13.26
N LYS A 98 -1.97 12.54 12.42
CA LYS A 98 -3.36 13.01 12.55
C LYS A 98 -4.35 11.85 12.52
N LYS A 99 -4.14 10.87 11.65
CA LYS A 99 -5.00 9.68 11.54
C LYS A 99 -4.66 8.60 12.56
N LYS A 100 -3.52 8.72 13.27
CA LYS A 100 -2.99 7.72 14.22
C LYS A 100 -2.87 6.34 13.55
N ILE A 101 -2.14 6.27 12.44
CA ILE A 101 -1.97 5.04 11.64
C ILE A 101 -1.03 4.08 12.38
N ASP A 102 -1.47 2.82 12.51
CA ASP A 102 -0.71 1.74 13.15
C ASP A 102 0.04 0.86 12.15
N LEU A 103 -0.47 0.80 10.91
CA LEU A 103 0.05 -0.07 9.86
C LEU A 103 -0.07 0.60 8.51
N LEU A 104 1.03 0.62 7.76
CA LEU A 104 1.08 1.03 6.36
C LEU A 104 1.21 -0.18 5.46
N PHE A 105 0.24 -0.37 4.55
CA PHE A 105 0.40 -1.19 3.35
C PHE A 105 0.84 -0.31 2.19
N SER A 106 1.90 -0.72 1.48
CA SER A 106 2.33 -0.06 0.26
C SER A 106 2.30 -1.05 -0.91
N THR A 107 1.57 -0.72 -1.96
CA THR A 107 1.57 -1.51 -3.21
C THR A 107 2.76 -1.15 -4.12
N GLY A 108 3.69 -0.35 -3.61
CA GLY A 108 4.87 0.09 -4.36
C GLY A 108 4.60 1.31 -5.25
N GLY A 109 5.46 1.46 -6.25
CA GLY A 109 5.48 2.67 -7.07
C GLY A 109 6.22 3.83 -6.39
N TYR A 110 6.68 4.77 -7.22
CA TYR A 110 7.43 5.94 -6.77
C TYR A 110 6.65 6.80 -5.76
N MET A 111 5.34 6.82 -5.89
CA MET A 111 4.42 7.61 -5.07
C MET A 111 4.37 7.18 -3.61
N SER A 112 4.72 5.94 -3.34
CA SER A 112 4.75 5.42 -1.96
C SER A 112 5.98 5.86 -1.15
N LEU A 113 7.01 6.44 -1.81
CA LEU A 113 8.27 6.80 -1.15
C LEU A 113 8.09 7.75 0.04
N PRO A 114 7.39 8.90 -0.06
CA PRO A 114 7.21 9.80 1.07
C PRO A 114 6.50 9.13 2.25
N LEU A 115 5.44 8.36 1.98
CA LEU A 115 4.68 7.65 3.01
C LEU A 115 5.49 6.54 3.68
N CYS A 116 6.21 5.71 2.92
CA CYS A 116 7.05 4.66 3.48
C CYS A 116 8.21 5.25 4.31
N LEU A 117 8.82 6.36 3.84
CA LEU A 117 9.87 7.05 4.60
C LEU A 117 9.31 7.63 5.90
N SER A 118 8.17 8.30 5.84
CA SER A 118 7.48 8.85 7.01
C SER A 118 7.06 7.77 7.99
N ALA A 119 6.54 6.66 7.51
CA ALA A 119 6.17 5.51 8.35
C ALA A 119 7.41 4.92 9.06
N LYS A 120 8.55 4.82 8.35
CA LYS A 120 9.82 4.41 8.96
C LYS A 120 10.26 5.38 10.07
N LEU A 121 10.22 6.70 9.80
CA LEU A 121 10.60 7.73 10.78
C LEU A 121 9.69 7.72 12.03
N LEU A 122 8.42 7.35 11.86
CA LEU A 122 7.44 7.26 12.94
C LEU A 122 7.36 5.87 13.59
N ASN A 123 8.24 4.93 13.22
CA ASN A 123 8.21 3.53 13.67
C ASN A 123 6.88 2.82 13.40
N ILE A 124 6.13 3.26 12.37
CA ILE A 124 4.91 2.60 11.92
C ILE A 124 5.30 1.34 11.14
N LYS A 125 4.64 0.23 11.42
CA LYS A 125 4.86 -1.04 10.74
C LYS A 125 4.53 -0.92 9.24
N ILE A 126 5.44 -1.41 8.38
CA ILE A 126 5.27 -1.38 6.93
C ILE A 126 5.12 -2.81 6.42
N ILE A 127 4.08 -3.05 5.62
CA ILE A 127 3.93 -4.25 4.80
C ILE A 127 3.93 -3.81 3.33
N LEU A 128 4.77 -4.44 2.53
CA LEU A 128 4.84 -4.19 1.10
C LEU A 128 3.98 -5.21 0.34
N LEU A 129 3.39 -4.81 -0.76
CA LEU A 129 2.80 -5.69 -1.76
C LEU A 129 3.51 -5.49 -3.09
N GLU A 130 4.05 -6.57 -3.65
CA GLU A 130 4.62 -6.57 -4.99
C GLU A 130 3.70 -7.36 -5.93
N PRO A 131 2.91 -6.66 -6.75
CA PRO A 131 2.00 -7.32 -7.68
C PRO A 131 2.69 -7.86 -8.93
N ASN A 132 3.95 -7.49 -9.18
CA ASN A 132 4.68 -7.81 -10.39
C ASN A 132 5.66 -8.97 -10.18
N MET A 133 6.08 -9.59 -11.29
CA MET A 133 7.13 -10.62 -11.31
C MET A 133 8.55 -10.06 -11.18
N VAL A 134 8.69 -8.74 -11.12
CA VAL A 134 9.97 -8.04 -10.93
C VAL A 134 9.83 -7.12 -9.75
N LEU A 135 10.76 -7.22 -8.79
CA LEU A 135 10.75 -6.36 -7.61
C LEU A 135 10.92 -4.89 -7.99
N GLY A 136 9.89 -4.09 -7.72
CA GLY A 136 9.89 -2.66 -8.00
C GLY A 136 10.93 -1.92 -7.17
N ARG A 137 11.50 -0.83 -7.73
CA ARG A 137 12.59 -0.04 -7.10
C ARG A 137 12.20 0.47 -5.71
N SER A 138 10.98 0.98 -5.55
CA SER A 138 10.48 1.45 -4.25
C SER A 138 10.39 0.31 -3.24
N ASN A 139 9.79 -0.81 -3.61
CA ASN A 139 9.69 -1.99 -2.75
C ASN A 139 11.08 -2.54 -2.39
N LYS A 140 12.02 -2.59 -3.34
CA LYS A 140 13.41 -3.00 -3.10
C LYS A 140 14.09 -2.11 -2.05
N PHE A 141 13.90 -0.79 -2.13
CA PHE A 141 14.48 0.16 -1.18
C PHE A 141 13.93 -0.03 0.25
N PHE A 142 12.60 -0.22 0.37
CA PHE A 142 11.96 -0.37 1.68
C PHE A 142 11.93 -1.80 2.21
N LEU A 143 12.35 -2.79 1.44
CA LEU A 143 12.31 -4.20 1.83
C LEU A 143 13.00 -4.48 3.16
N LYS A 144 14.16 -3.86 3.41
CA LYS A 144 14.89 -4.01 4.68
C LYS A 144 14.14 -3.42 5.88
N TYR A 145 13.32 -2.40 5.67
CA TYR A 145 12.55 -1.70 6.71
C TYR A 145 11.14 -2.26 6.88
N SER A 146 10.66 -3.05 5.93
CA SER A 146 9.35 -3.69 6.01
C SER A 146 9.38 -4.88 6.95
N SER A 147 8.24 -5.18 7.57
CA SER A 147 8.06 -6.39 8.36
C SER A 147 7.85 -7.61 7.46
N LYS A 148 7.11 -7.44 6.36
CA LYS A 148 6.83 -8.46 5.34
C LYS A 148 6.68 -7.82 3.97
N ILE A 149 6.90 -8.63 2.93
CA ILE A 149 6.49 -8.32 1.57
C ILE A 149 5.58 -9.43 1.07
N ILE A 150 4.43 -9.06 0.55
CA ILE A 150 3.44 -9.96 -0.02
C ILE A 150 3.68 -10.02 -1.52
N CYS A 151 3.80 -11.21 -2.07
CA CYS A 151 4.06 -11.44 -3.49
C CYS A 151 3.11 -12.49 -4.06
N TYR A 152 2.94 -12.49 -5.39
CA TYR A 152 2.12 -13.48 -6.09
C TYR A 152 2.93 -14.65 -6.64
N SER A 153 4.26 -14.56 -6.61
CA SER A 153 5.18 -15.63 -7.03
C SER A 153 6.33 -15.77 -6.04
N LYS A 154 6.90 -16.98 -6.01
CA LYS A 154 8.16 -17.24 -5.31
C LYS A 154 9.37 -16.69 -6.08
N ASP A 155 9.28 -16.69 -7.40
CA ASP A 155 10.37 -16.35 -8.33
C ASP A 155 10.25 -14.91 -8.80
N ILE A 156 10.40 -13.97 -7.87
CA ILE A 156 10.45 -12.54 -8.20
C ILE A 156 11.85 -12.16 -8.63
N LYS A 157 11.98 -11.66 -9.85
CA LYS A 157 13.26 -11.16 -10.37
C LYS A 157 13.78 -10.01 -9.50
N ASN A 158 15.10 -9.99 -9.29
CA ASN A 158 15.81 -8.98 -8.47
C ASN A 158 15.47 -9.01 -6.97
N PHE A 159 14.88 -10.09 -6.47
CA PHE A 159 14.62 -10.26 -5.04
C PHE A 159 15.92 -10.66 -4.32
N PRO A 160 16.34 -9.92 -3.26
CA PRO A 160 17.59 -10.23 -2.56
C PRO A 160 17.47 -11.52 -1.74
N ASP A 161 18.41 -12.46 -1.95
CA ASP A 161 18.41 -13.76 -1.26
C ASP A 161 18.43 -13.65 0.27
N LYS A 162 19.19 -12.68 0.79
CA LYS A 162 19.33 -12.44 2.24
C LYS A 162 18.02 -12.11 2.97
N ILE A 163 16.97 -11.75 2.23
CA ILE A 163 15.69 -11.26 2.81
C ILE A 163 14.51 -12.13 2.33
N LYS A 164 14.75 -13.31 1.76
CA LYS A 164 13.70 -14.24 1.28
C LYS A 164 12.72 -14.66 2.39
N ASN A 165 13.14 -14.68 3.63
CA ASN A 165 12.29 -14.97 4.80
C ASN A 165 11.15 -13.96 5.04
N LYS A 166 11.26 -12.75 4.47
CA LYS A 166 10.18 -11.76 4.53
C LYS A 166 9.09 -11.96 3.48
N ASN A 167 9.35 -12.79 2.46
CA ASN A 167 8.39 -13.05 1.40
C ASN A 167 7.22 -13.87 1.92
N PHE A 168 6.02 -13.34 1.75
CA PHE A 168 4.77 -14.01 2.04
C PHE A 168 3.98 -14.20 0.74
N LEU A 169 3.82 -15.45 0.35
CA LEU A 169 3.17 -15.80 -0.90
C LEU A 169 1.66 -15.85 -0.73
N ILE A 170 0.94 -15.16 -1.60
CA ILE A 170 -0.51 -15.28 -1.73
C ILE A 170 -0.92 -15.54 -3.19
N LYS A 171 -2.14 -16.04 -3.39
CA LYS A 171 -2.75 -16.04 -4.72
C LYS A 171 -2.99 -14.60 -5.18
N SER A 172 -2.94 -14.36 -6.49
CA SER A 172 -3.21 -13.02 -7.04
C SER A 172 -4.55 -12.48 -6.54
N LEU A 173 -4.53 -11.24 -6.09
CA LEU A 173 -5.74 -10.53 -5.71
C LEU A 173 -6.55 -10.23 -6.97
N LEU A 174 -7.75 -10.78 -7.03
CA LEU A 174 -8.71 -10.55 -8.10
C LEU A 174 -9.91 -9.78 -7.54
N ARG A 175 -10.53 -8.98 -8.36
CA ARG A 175 -11.78 -8.30 -8.00
C ARG A 175 -12.86 -9.34 -7.67
N ARG A 176 -13.77 -8.98 -6.76
CA ARG A 176 -14.82 -9.89 -6.28
C ARG A 176 -15.69 -10.44 -7.42
N GLU A 177 -15.98 -9.62 -8.41
CA GLU A 177 -16.76 -9.97 -9.61
C GLU A 177 -16.11 -11.16 -10.36
N ILE A 178 -14.78 -11.11 -10.54
CA ILE A 178 -14.02 -12.19 -11.22
C ILE A 178 -14.07 -13.51 -10.44
N TYR A 179 -14.09 -13.45 -9.10
CA TYR A 179 -14.24 -14.66 -8.29
C TYR A 179 -15.63 -15.26 -8.42
N ILE A 180 -16.68 -14.44 -8.51
CA ILE A 180 -18.07 -14.89 -8.68
C ILE A 180 -18.24 -15.55 -10.04
N GLU A 181 -17.76 -14.93 -11.12
CA GLU A 181 -17.81 -15.50 -12.48
C GLU A 181 -17.07 -16.84 -12.56
N LYS A 182 -15.86 -16.95 -11.99
CA LYS A 182 -15.11 -18.21 -11.94
C LYS A 182 -15.84 -19.32 -11.16
N LYS A 183 -16.61 -18.97 -10.13
CA LYS A 183 -17.38 -19.94 -9.36
C LYS A 183 -18.58 -20.44 -10.19
N ASN A 184 -19.22 -19.55 -10.92
CA ASN A 184 -20.36 -19.89 -11.78
C ASN A 184 -19.93 -20.75 -12.98
N THR A 185 -18.82 -20.45 -13.62
CA THR A 185 -18.31 -21.24 -14.75
C THR A 185 -17.83 -22.65 -14.37
N LYS A 186 -17.45 -22.89 -13.12
CA LYS A 186 -17.12 -24.26 -12.64
C LYS A 186 -18.33 -25.15 -12.42
N ASN A 187 -19.51 -24.59 -12.30
CA ASN A 187 -20.76 -25.34 -12.11
C ASN A 187 -21.41 -25.78 -13.44
N TYR A 188 -20.79 -25.45 -14.59
CA TYR A 188 -21.25 -25.83 -15.93
C TYR A 188 -20.33 -26.84 -16.64
N LYS A 189 -19.53 -27.61 -15.88
CA LYS A 189 -18.72 -28.74 -16.42
C LYS A 189 -19.07 -30.03 -15.72
#